data_046d097a66beb7802f42a8acfea2e4cf
#
_entry.id   046d097a66beb7802f42a8acfea2e4cf
#
_cell.length_a   1.000
_cell.length_b   1.000
_cell.length_c   1.000
_cell.angle_alpha   90.00
_cell.angle_beta   90.00
_cell.angle_gamma   90.00
#
_symmetry.space_group_name_H-M   'P 1'
#
loop_
_entity.id
_entity.type
_entity.pdbx_description
1 polymer ?
#
loop_
_entity_poly.entity_id
_entity_poly.type
_entity_poly.pdbx_seq_one_letter_code
_entity_poly.pdbx_strand_id
1 'polypeptide(L)'
;GLATGIFHTFMGIPAILAGILTQLGLYSANLKIMGKANQAVNGNKYDLLVSLRNVKNVPIYQNTILIVAVFIVVLIAILYWFFGTELGCSLRATGCNPNMSRAQGINTDVCKVLGLMLSNGLVALSSALLAQYQGFADVNMGRGAIVIGLAAVIIGEAIFGKIFRNFALRLLSVAFGSILYYLVLQTVIWLGIDTDLLKMLSALVVAVFLAVPYWKAKYFAKPTKRGGNN
;
A
#
# COMPACT_ATOMS: atom_id res chain seq x y z
N GLY A 1 11.98 -1.59 7.79
CA GLY A 1 11.01 -2.31 8.63
C GLY A 1 11.59 -2.70 9.99
N LEU A 2 12.69 -3.45 10.00
CA LEU A 2 13.34 -3.87 11.26
C LEU A 2 13.73 -2.66 12.12
N ALA A 3 14.47 -1.70 11.57
CA ALA A 3 14.90 -0.50 12.31
C ALA A 3 13.70 0.30 12.85
N THR A 4 12.66 0.50 12.03
CA THR A 4 11.41 1.16 12.46
C THR A 4 10.74 0.39 13.59
N GLY A 5 10.71 -0.95 13.49
CA GLY A 5 10.15 -1.83 14.52
C GLY A 5 10.90 -1.71 15.85
N ILE A 6 12.23 -1.71 15.82
CA ILE A 6 13.07 -1.56 17.01
C ILE A 6 12.84 -0.18 17.66
N PHE A 7 12.82 0.89 16.89
CA PHE A 7 12.53 2.23 17.42
C PHE A 7 11.16 2.31 18.08
N HIS A 8 10.16 1.64 17.51
CA HIS A 8 8.82 1.65 18.07
C HIS A 8 8.68 0.77 19.32
N THR A 9 9.25 -0.45 19.31
CA THR A 9 9.02 -1.43 20.39
C THR A 9 10.02 -1.29 21.53
N PHE A 10 11.32 -1.11 21.23
CA PHE A 10 12.38 -1.02 22.25
C PHE A 10 12.55 0.40 22.79
N MET A 11 12.49 1.40 21.92
CA MET A 11 12.71 2.79 22.33
C MET A 11 11.39 3.51 22.70
N GLY A 12 10.25 2.86 22.53
CA GLY A 12 8.93 3.44 22.86
C GLY A 12 8.52 4.63 22.00
N ILE A 13 9.19 4.85 20.85
CA ILE A 13 8.90 5.96 19.96
C ILE A 13 7.56 5.73 19.28
N PRO A 14 6.66 6.73 19.18
CA PRO A 14 5.42 6.62 18.44
C PRO A 14 5.65 6.09 17.00
N ALA A 15 4.81 5.17 16.52
CA ALA A 15 5.01 4.45 15.25
C ALA A 15 5.22 5.39 14.05
N ILE A 16 4.46 6.50 14.00
CA ILE A 16 4.57 7.50 12.93
C ILE A 16 5.95 8.17 12.97
N LEU A 17 6.42 8.55 14.16
CA LEU A 17 7.71 9.22 14.33
C LEU A 17 8.87 8.27 14.04
N ALA A 18 8.78 7.00 14.46
CA ALA A 18 9.75 5.96 14.12
C ALA A 18 9.86 5.75 12.59
N GLY A 19 8.72 5.81 11.88
CA GLY A 19 8.68 5.78 10.41
C GLY A 19 9.39 6.96 9.76
N ILE A 20 9.14 8.18 10.25
CA ILE A 20 9.77 9.41 9.74
C ILE A 20 11.29 9.37 9.98
N LEU A 21 11.74 8.96 11.16
CA LEU A 21 13.16 8.86 11.49
C LEU A 21 13.90 7.87 10.57
N THR A 22 13.30 6.69 10.33
CA THR A 22 13.89 5.71 9.41
C THR A 22 13.87 6.20 7.96
N GLN A 23 12.83 6.93 7.54
CA GLN A 23 12.75 7.53 6.22
C GLN A 23 13.87 8.56 6.00
N LEU A 24 14.11 9.45 6.98
CA LEU A 24 15.18 10.45 6.91
C LEU A 24 16.58 9.79 6.86
N GLY A 25 16.81 8.77 7.70
CA GLY A 25 18.05 8.02 7.69
C GLY A 25 18.30 7.30 6.36
N LEU A 26 17.29 6.64 5.82
CA LEU A 26 17.38 5.94 4.54
C LEU A 26 17.52 6.90 3.35
N TYR A 27 16.95 8.09 3.40
CA TYR A 27 17.12 9.09 2.37
C TYR A 27 18.60 9.42 2.13
N SER A 28 19.34 9.70 3.20
CA SER A 28 20.77 9.99 3.12
C SER A 28 21.60 8.78 2.66
N ALA A 29 21.25 7.59 3.14
CA ALA A 29 21.92 6.35 2.72
C ALA A 29 21.69 6.07 1.24
N ASN A 30 20.46 6.19 0.77
CA ASN A 30 20.10 5.98 -0.63
C ASN A 30 20.79 7.00 -1.54
N LEU A 31 20.85 8.28 -1.15
CA LEU A 31 21.53 9.30 -1.92
C LEU A 31 23.02 9.00 -2.05
N LYS A 32 23.66 8.51 -0.99
CA LYS A 32 25.07 8.12 -1.00
C LYS A 32 25.33 6.89 -1.90
N ILE A 33 24.43 5.90 -1.86
CA ILE A 33 24.55 4.68 -2.68
C ILE A 33 24.28 4.97 -4.15
N MET A 34 23.28 5.78 -4.46
CA MET A 34 22.89 6.12 -5.83
C MET A 34 23.83 7.15 -6.46
N GLY A 35 24.55 7.95 -5.66
CA GLY A 35 25.42 9.04 -6.11
C GLY A 35 24.69 10.24 -6.71
N LYS A 36 23.43 10.08 -7.11
CA LYS A 36 22.54 11.11 -7.69
C LYS A 36 21.13 10.94 -7.17
N ALA A 37 20.35 12.01 -7.14
CA ALA A 37 18.95 11.95 -6.71
C ALA A 37 18.06 11.12 -7.64
N ASN A 38 18.40 11.09 -8.93
CA ASN A 38 17.71 10.32 -9.96
C ASN A 38 18.74 9.49 -10.75
N GLN A 39 18.51 8.19 -10.82
CA GLN A 39 19.38 7.23 -11.52
C GLN A 39 18.58 6.51 -12.60
N ALA A 40 19.03 6.63 -13.86
CA ALA A 40 18.41 5.91 -14.97
C ALA A 40 18.73 4.41 -14.89
N VAL A 41 17.71 3.58 -15.09
CA VAL A 41 17.82 2.12 -15.21
C VAL A 41 17.94 1.78 -16.69
N ASN A 42 19.14 1.35 -17.12
CA ASN A 42 19.41 1.02 -18.52
C ASN A 42 18.74 -0.31 -18.91
N GLY A 43 17.58 -0.22 -19.55
CA GLY A 43 16.85 -1.39 -20.06
C GLY A 43 17.54 -2.10 -21.25
N ASN A 44 18.62 -1.54 -21.82
CA ASN A 44 19.42 -2.21 -22.84
C ASN A 44 20.53 -3.11 -22.26
N LYS A 45 20.89 -2.89 -20.99
CA LYS A 45 21.94 -3.64 -20.31
C LYS A 45 21.42 -4.79 -19.47
N TYR A 46 20.16 -4.70 -19.03
CA TYR A 46 19.53 -5.67 -18.14
C TYR A 46 18.17 -6.07 -18.70
N ASP A 47 17.85 -7.38 -18.67
CA ASP A 47 16.53 -7.88 -18.98
C ASP A 47 15.57 -7.46 -17.88
N LEU A 48 14.71 -6.49 -18.18
CA LEU A 48 13.72 -5.97 -17.24
C LEU A 48 12.46 -6.82 -17.32
N LEU A 49 11.97 -7.29 -16.16
CA LEU A 49 10.71 -8.03 -16.06
C LEU A 49 9.51 -7.20 -16.47
N VAL A 50 9.54 -5.91 -16.13
CA VAL A 50 8.44 -4.97 -16.39
C VAL A 50 9.02 -3.74 -17.08
N SER A 51 8.61 -3.47 -18.32
CA SER A 51 9.09 -2.31 -19.08
C SER A 51 7.97 -1.69 -19.90
N LEU A 52 7.94 -0.35 -19.98
CA LEU A 52 7.06 0.38 -20.89
C LEU A 52 7.26 0.01 -22.37
N ARG A 53 8.44 -0.49 -22.74
CA ARG A 53 8.73 -0.96 -24.10
C ARG A 53 7.92 -2.20 -24.49
N ASN A 54 7.54 -3.02 -23.52
CA ASN A 54 6.83 -4.29 -23.72
C ASN A 54 5.29 -4.12 -23.68
N VAL A 55 4.78 -2.92 -23.91
CA VAL A 55 3.32 -2.65 -23.95
C VAL A 55 2.77 -2.67 -25.37
N LYS A 56 3.59 -2.37 -26.39
CA LYS A 56 3.15 -2.32 -27.80
C LYS A 56 3.86 -3.39 -28.64
N ASN A 57 3.08 -4.15 -29.42
CA ASN A 57 3.54 -5.12 -30.43
C ASN A 57 4.43 -6.27 -29.92
N VAL A 58 4.16 -6.78 -28.73
CA VAL A 58 4.92 -7.89 -28.13
C VAL A 58 4.01 -9.10 -27.97
N PRO A 59 4.54 -10.35 -28.06
CA PRO A 59 3.77 -11.55 -27.81
C PRO A 59 3.11 -11.50 -26.42
N ILE A 60 1.94 -12.13 -26.28
CA ILE A 60 1.06 -12.04 -25.10
C ILE A 60 1.80 -12.33 -23.78
N TYR A 61 2.80 -13.23 -23.81
CA TYR A 61 3.60 -13.58 -22.62
C TYR A 61 4.60 -12.53 -22.16
N GLN A 62 4.92 -11.52 -23.00
CA GLN A 62 5.79 -10.38 -22.64
C GLN A 62 4.99 -9.12 -22.32
N ASN A 63 3.67 -9.19 -22.33
CA ASN A 63 2.84 -8.04 -22.04
C ASN A 63 2.99 -7.66 -20.55
N THR A 64 3.46 -6.46 -20.29
CA THR A 64 3.67 -5.91 -18.94
C THR A 64 2.43 -6.02 -18.06
N ILE A 65 1.24 -5.81 -18.62
CA ILE A 65 -0.02 -5.88 -17.87
C ILE A 65 -0.27 -7.30 -17.37
N LEU A 66 -0.03 -8.32 -18.21
CA LEU A 66 -0.21 -9.71 -17.85
C LEU A 66 0.81 -10.14 -16.80
N ILE A 67 2.08 -9.76 -16.96
CA ILE A 67 3.14 -10.05 -15.99
C ILE A 67 2.79 -9.47 -14.61
N VAL A 68 2.37 -8.20 -14.56
CA VAL A 68 1.97 -7.56 -13.31
C VAL A 68 0.72 -8.20 -12.71
N ALA A 69 -0.27 -8.57 -13.53
CA ALA A 69 -1.48 -9.26 -13.06
C ALA A 69 -1.15 -10.63 -12.42
N VAL A 70 -0.33 -11.43 -13.09
CA VAL A 70 0.14 -12.73 -12.55
C VAL A 70 0.92 -12.51 -11.26
N PHE A 71 1.80 -11.50 -11.23
CA PHE A 71 2.57 -11.16 -10.04
C PHE A 71 1.67 -10.80 -8.85
N ILE A 72 0.62 -9.99 -9.06
CA ILE A 72 -0.36 -9.64 -8.02
C ILE A 72 -1.07 -10.89 -7.51
N VAL A 73 -1.51 -11.79 -8.40
CA VAL A 73 -2.19 -13.04 -8.00
C VAL A 73 -1.27 -13.92 -7.16
N VAL A 74 -0.02 -14.10 -7.58
CA VAL A 74 0.98 -14.88 -6.83
C VAL A 74 1.24 -14.26 -5.47
N LEU A 75 1.39 -12.94 -5.41
CA LEU A 75 1.61 -12.21 -4.16
C LEU A 75 0.42 -12.35 -3.21
N ILE A 76 -0.81 -12.24 -3.71
CA ILE A 76 -2.02 -12.48 -2.92
C ILE A 76 -2.06 -13.91 -2.39
N ALA A 77 -1.69 -14.91 -3.21
CA ALA A 77 -1.64 -16.31 -2.79
C ALA A 77 -0.62 -16.54 -1.67
N ILE A 78 0.58 -15.96 -1.79
CA ILE A 78 1.64 -16.03 -0.77
C ILE A 78 1.18 -15.37 0.53
N LEU A 79 0.59 -14.17 0.45
CA LEU A 79 0.07 -13.48 1.62
C LEU A 79 -1.08 -14.23 2.28
N TYR A 80 -1.99 -14.78 1.49
CA TYR A 80 -3.09 -15.58 1.99
C TYR A 80 -2.60 -16.80 2.76
N TRP A 81 -1.63 -17.53 2.20
CA TRP A 81 -0.98 -18.66 2.86
C TRP A 81 -0.27 -18.22 4.15
N PHE A 82 0.55 -17.16 4.10
CA PHE A 82 1.27 -16.65 5.25
C PHE A 82 0.34 -16.23 6.40
N PHE A 83 -0.71 -15.47 6.10
CA PHE A 83 -1.69 -15.03 7.11
C PHE A 83 -2.64 -16.13 7.61
N GLY A 84 -2.61 -17.31 6.98
CA GLY A 84 -3.23 -18.54 7.47
C GLY A 84 -2.37 -19.32 8.46
N THR A 85 -1.06 -19.03 8.56
CA THR A 85 -0.16 -19.65 9.54
C THR A 85 -0.40 -19.10 10.95
N GLU A 86 0.10 -19.81 11.98
CA GLU A 86 0.02 -19.37 13.39
C GLU A 86 0.63 -17.97 13.60
N LEU A 87 1.80 -17.72 12.98
CA LEU A 87 2.43 -16.39 13.00
C LEU A 87 1.57 -15.33 12.36
N GLY A 88 0.98 -15.62 11.21
CA GLY A 88 0.10 -14.69 10.52
C GLY A 88 -1.19 -14.42 11.30
N CYS A 89 -1.78 -15.43 11.92
CA CYS A 89 -2.93 -15.27 12.80
C CYS A 89 -2.59 -14.41 14.03
N SER A 90 -1.44 -14.66 14.66
CA SER A 90 -0.96 -13.87 15.81
C SER A 90 -0.74 -12.41 15.45
N LEU A 91 -0.20 -12.17 14.27
CA LEU A 91 0.05 -10.83 13.72
C LEU A 91 -1.28 -10.08 13.50
N ARG A 92 -2.28 -10.74 12.91
CA ARG A 92 -3.62 -10.18 12.71
C ARG A 92 -4.35 -9.91 14.04
N ALA A 93 -4.26 -10.85 14.99
CA ALA A 93 -4.83 -10.69 16.33
C ALA A 93 -4.22 -9.50 17.07
N THR A 94 -2.89 -9.34 17.00
CA THR A 94 -2.16 -8.20 17.58
C THR A 94 -2.60 -6.88 16.94
N GLY A 95 -2.85 -6.85 15.65
CA GLY A 95 -3.35 -5.67 14.94
C GLY A 95 -4.78 -5.28 15.36
N CYS A 96 -5.64 -6.26 15.68
CA CYS A 96 -7.01 -6.00 16.12
C CYS A 96 -7.08 -5.53 17.58
N ASN A 97 -6.42 -6.26 18.48
CA ASN A 97 -6.40 -5.94 19.92
C ASN A 97 -5.11 -6.46 20.58
N PRO A 98 -4.10 -5.59 20.77
CA PRO A 98 -2.84 -6.01 21.35
C PRO A 98 -2.96 -6.47 22.81
N ASN A 99 -3.89 -5.91 23.60
CA ASN A 99 -4.07 -6.30 24.99
C ASN A 99 -4.64 -7.72 25.11
N MET A 100 -5.62 -8.07 24.29
CA MET A 100 -6.17 -9.41 24.21
C MET A 100 -5.09 -10.42 23.75
N SER A 101 -4.27 -10.05 22.76
CA SER A 101 -3.21 -10.92 22.25
C SER A 101 -2.14 -11.21 23.33
N ARG A 102 -1.78 -10.20 24.13
CA ARG A 102 -0.89 -10.40 25.29
C ARG A 102 -1.50 -11.34 26.35
N ALA A 103 -2.79 -11.21 26.63
CA ALA A 103 -3.48 -12.10 27.56
C ALA A 103 -3.49 -13.56 27.09
N GLN A 104 -3.40 -13.79 25.78
CA GLN A 104 -3.26 -15.12 25.17
C GLN A 104 -1.80 -15.60 25.08
N GLY A 105 -0.84 -14.89 25.68
CA GLY A 105 0.57 -15.24 25.69
C GLY A 105 1.34 -14.86 24.40
N ILE A 106 0.74 -14.12 23.47
CA ILE A 106 1.39 -13.70 22.24
C ILE A 106 2.33 -12.52 22.53
N ASN A 107 3.59 -12.62 22.07
CA ASN A 107 4.51 -11.50 22.14
C ASN A 107 4.16 -10.45 21.07
N THR A 108 3.42 -9.42 21.50
CA THR A 108 2.91 -8.37 20.60
C THR A 108 4.01 -7.51 19.99
N ASP A 109 5.16 -7.38 20.67
CA ASP A 109 6.24 -6.51 20.20
C ASP A 109 7.00 -7.19 19.04
N VAL A 110 7.23 -8.49 19.14
CA VAL A 110 7.76 -9.29 18.02
C VAL A 110 6.78 -9.27 16.84
N CYS A 111 5.48 -9.42 17.08
CA CYS A 111 4.47 -9.36 16.03
C CYS A 111 4.46 -7.99 15.32
N LYS A 112 4.57 -6.88 16.07
CA LYS A 112 4.66 -5.53 15.47
C LYS A 112 5.90 -5.37 14.59
N VAL A 113 7.07 -5.82 15.06
CA VAL A 113 8.31 -5.77 14.29
C VAL A 113 8.19 -6.60 13.01
N LEU A 114 7.68 -7.83 13.09
CA LEU A 114 7.46 -8.70 11.93
C LEU A 114 6.47 -8.07 10.94
N GLY A 115 5.38 -7.47 11.41
CA GLY A 115 4.42 -6.77 10.57
C GLY A 115 5.03 -5.60 9.82
N LEU A 116 5.86 -4.80 10.49
CA LEU A 116 6.59 -3.69 9.88
C LEU A 116 7.67 -4.19 8.88
N MET A 117 8.32 -5.29 9.16
CA MET A 117 9.28 -5.90 8.22
C MET A 117 8.58 -6.39 6.96
N LEU A 118 7.48 -7.10 7.10
CA LEU A 118 6.70 -7.62 5.98
C LEU A 118 6.16 -6.47 5.11
N SER A 119 5.53 -5.48 5.72
CA SER A 119 4.96 -4.35 4.96
C SER A 119 6.02 -3.54 4.22
N ASN A 120 7.16 -3.24 4.86
CA ASN A 120 8.26 -2.54 4.18
C ASN A 120 8.92 -3.40 3.11
N GLY A 121 8.96 -4.73 3.28
CA GLY A 121 9.40 -5.66 2.24
C GLY A 121 8.52 -5.58 0.99
N LEU A 122 7.20 -5.55 1.17
CA LEU A 122 6.24 -5.38 0.06
C LEU A 122 6.39 -4.03 -0.64
N VAL A 123 6.60 -2.96 0.14
CA VAL A 123 6.86 -1.62 -0.42
C VAL A 123 8.15 -1.60 -1.24
N ALA A 124 9.23 -2.21 -0.74
CA ALA A 124 10.50 -2.30 -1.47
C ALA A 124 10.34 -3.06 -2.80
N LEU A 125 9.60 -4.16 -2.78
CA LEU A 125 9.31 -4.97 -3.96
C LEU A 125 8.47 -4.19 -4.98
N SER A 126 7.44 -3.49 -4.52
CA SER A 126 6.62 -2.62 -5.37
C SER A 126 7.42 -1.48 -5.99
N SER A 127 8.29 -0.82 -5.21
CA SER A 127 9.12 0.28 -5.71
C SER A 127 10.17 -0.19 -6.73
N ALA A 128 10.70 -1.41 -6.56
CA ALA A 128 11.62 -2.01 -7.54
C ALA A 128 10.92 -2.27 -8.89
N LEU A 129 9.69 -2.79 -8.87
CA LEU A 129 8.89 -2.98 -10.09
C LEU A 129 8.53 -1.65 -10.75
N LEU A 130 8.19 -0.63 -9.94
CA LEU A 130 7.87 0.69 -10.44
C LEU A 130 9.10 1.37 -11.09
N ALA A 131 10.28 1.24 -10.50
CA ALA A 131 11.52 1.75 -11.06
C ALA A 131 11.88 1.08 -12.39
N GLN A 132 11.64 -0.24 -12.51
CA GLN A 132 11.81 -0.96 -13.78
C GLN A 132 10.81 -0.46 -14.84
N TYR A 133 9.55 -0.29 -14.46
CA TYR A 133 8.49 0.20 -15.36
C TYR A 133 8.79 1.60 -15.88
N GLN A 134 9.19 2.52 -15.01
CA GLN A 134 9.50 3.89 -15.38
C GLN A 134 10.87 4.06 -16.07
N GLY A 135 11.78 3.10 -15.88
CA GLY A 135 13.15 3.15 -16.41
C GLY A 135 14.09 4.09 -15.64
N PHE A 136 13.68 4.57 -14.48
CA PHE A 136 14.51 5.36 -13.57
C PHE A 136 14.11 5.15 -12.11
N ALA A 137 15.04 5.36 -11.20
CA ALA A 137 14.83 5.38 -9.77
C ALA A 137 15.10 6.77 -9.21
N ASP A 138 14.16 7.35 -8.49
CA ASP A 138 14.28 8.65 -7.82
C ASP A 138 14.16 8.46 -6.31
N VAL A 139 15.01 9.13 -5.53
CA VAL A 139 14.99 9.07 -4.06
C VAL A 139 13.65 9.59 -3.49
N ASN A 140 12.97 10.48 -4.21
CA ASN A 140 11.69 11.06 -3.81
C ASN A 140 10.45 10.29 -4.33
N MET A 141 10.64 9.17 -5.02
CA MET A 141 9.56 8.39 -5.67
C MET A 141 8.47 7.93 -4.69
N GLY A 142 8.85 7.68 -3.43
CA GLY A 142 7.92 7.29 -2.37
C GLY A 142 7.14 8.44 -1.72
N ARG A 143 7.45 9.70 -2.03
CA ARG A 143 6.73 10.84 -1.46
C ARG A 143 5.31 10.90 -1.99
N GLY A 144 4.35 10.86 -1.08
CA GLY A 144 2.91 10.84 -1.42
C GLY A 144 2.34 9.44 -1.65
N ALA A 145 3.16 8.40 -1.78
CA ALA A 145 2.69 7.03 -1.97
C ALA A 145 1.79 6.54 -0.82
N ILE A 146 2.01 7.01 0.41
CA ILE A 146 1.16 6.71 1.57
C ILE A 146 -0.28 7.17 1.32
N VAL A 147 -0.46 8.38 0.79
CA VAL A 147 -1.79 8.95 0.52
C VAL A 147 -2.50 8.14 -0.57
N ILE A 148 -1.79 7.80 -1.64
CA ILE A 148 -2.30 6.98 -2.74
C ILE A 148 -2.68 5.58 -2.23
N GLY A 149 -1.81 4.94 -1.45
CA GLY A 149 -2.05 3.62 -0.87
C GLY A 149 -3.26 3.59 0.05
N LEU A 150 -3.38 4.59 0.94
CA LEU A 150 -4.53 4.71 1.83
C LEU A 150 -5.83 4.93 1.05
N ALA A 151 -5.81 5.78 0.01
CA ALA A 151 -6.94 5.98 -0.86
C ALA A 151 -7.37 4.69 -1.56
N ALA A 152 -6.42 3.94 -2.12
CA ALA A 152 -6.69 2.66 -2.78
C ALA A 152 -7.38 1.66 -1.85
N VAL A 153 -6.89 1.55 -0.60
CA VAL A 153 -7.51 0.67 0.42
C VAL A 153 -8.94 1.09 0.70
N ILE A 154 -9.17 2.39 0.96
CA ILE A 154 -10.49 2.90 1.32
C ILE A 154 -11.48 2.78 0.17
N ILE A 155 -11.06 3.11 -1.06
CA ILE A 155 -11.88 2.93 -2.26
C ILE A 155 -12.23 1.45 -2.44
N GLY A 156 -11.24 0.57 -2.31
CA GLY A 156 -11.44 -0.87 -2.40
C GLY A 156 -12.43 -1.39 -1.36
N GLU A 157 -12.28 -0.99 -0.10
CA GLU A 157 -13.19 -1.39 0.97
C GLU A 157 -14.59 -0.78 0.84
N ALA A 158 -14.69 0.48 0.42
CA ALA A 158 -15.98 1.15 0.27
C ALA A 158 -16.85 0.51 -0.82
N ILE A 159 -16.25 0.07 -1.92
CA ILE A 159 -16.94 -0.50 -3.07
C ILE A 159 -17.14 -2.01 -2.88
N PHE A 160 -16.07 -2.74 -2.55
CA PHE A 160 -16.05 -4.20 -2.55
C PHE A 160 -16.16 -4.83 -1.16
N GLY A 161 -16.03 -4.06 -0.07
CA GLY A 161 -15.97 -4.59 1.31
C GLY A 161 -17.23 -5.37 1.73
N LYS A 162 -18.39 -5.09 1.13
CA LYS A 162 -19.63 -5.86 1.37
C LYS A 162 -19.69 -7.17 0.60
N ILE A 163 -19.01 -7.24 -0.56
CA ILE A 163 -19.03 -8.37 -1.49
C ILE A 163 -17.92 -9.36 -1.11
N PHE A 164 -16.74 -8.84 -0.79
CA PHE A 164 -15.55 -9.62 -0.53
C PHE A 164 -15.37 -9.91 0.97
N ARG A 165 -15.91 -11.03 1.42
CA ARG A 165 -15.87 -11.45 2.84
C ARG A 165 -14.57 -12.19 3.20
N ASN A 166 -13.91 -12.82 2.23
CA ASN A 166 -12.67 -13.57 2.44
C ASN A 166 -11.43 -12.64 2.45
N PHE A 167 -10.41 -13.03 3.22
CA PHE A 167 -9.18 -12.25 3.33
C PHE A 167 -8.47 -12.06 1.98
N ALA A 168 -8.38 -13.11 1.15
CA ALA A 168 -7.80 -13.01 -0.20
C ALA A 168 -8.56 -12.03 -1.09
N LEU A 169 -9.90 -12.06 -1.03
CA LEU A 169 -10.74 -11.15 -1.79
C LEU A 169 -10.62 -9.70 -1.29
N ARG A 170 -10.35 -9.48 0.01
CA ARG A 170 -10.05 -8.15 0.55
C ARG A 170 -8.72 -7.62 0.02
N LEU A 171 -7.69 -8.46 -0.10
CA LEU A 171 -6.43 -8.06 -0.75
C LEU A 171 -6.65 -7.69 -2.22
N LEU A 172 -7.49 -8.46 -2.90
CA LEU A 172 -7.85 -8.19 -4.29
C LEU A 172 -8.67 -6.90 -4.44
N SER A 173 -9.52 -6.56 -3.45
CA SER A 173 -10.24 -5.28 -3.44
C SER A 173 -9.32 -4.06 -3.39
N VAL A 174 -8.18 -4.16 -2.71
CA VAL A 174 -7.17 -3.09 -2.69
C VAL A 174 -6.55 -2.89 -4.08
N ALA A 175 -6.28 -3.99 -4.80
CA ALA A 175 -5.78 -3.90 -6.17
C ALA A 175 -6.80 -3.23 -7.11
N PHE A 176 -8.08 -3.60 -7.02
CA PHE A 176 -9.14 -2.89 -7.77
C PHE A 176 -9.31 -1.44 -7.34
N GLY A 177 -9.22 -1.15 -6.04
CA GLY A 177 -9.27 0.21 -5.52
C GLY A 177 -8.16 1.09 -6.08
N SER A 178 -6.94 0.56 -6.23
CA SER A 178 -5.82 1.28 -6.84
C SER A 178 -6.07 1.55 -8.33
N ILE A 179 -6.60 0.58 -9.07
CA ILE A 179 -6.97 0.76 -10.49
C ILE A 179 -8.01 1.88 -10.63
N LEU A 180 -9.05 1.86 -9.82
CA LEU A 180 -10.08 2.90 -9.84
C LEU A 180 -9.51 4.28 -9.49
N TYR A 181 -8.64 4.36 -8.50
CA TYR A 181 -7.96 5.61 -8.16
C TYR A 181 -7.18 6.19 -9.35
N TYR A 182 -6.37 5.35 -10.01
CA TYR A 182 -5.61 5.79 -11.18
C TYR A 182 -6.49 6.11 -12.38
N LEU A 183 -7.61 5.40 -12.58
CA LEU A 183 -8.59 5.74 -13.61
C LEU A 183 -9.18 7.14 -13.40
N VAL A 184 -9.53 7.48 -12.16
CA VAL A 184 -10.03 8.83 -11.83
C VAL A 184 -8.97 9.88 -12.13
N LEU A 185 -7.72 9.66 -11.70
CA LEU A 185 -6.62 10.59 -12.00
C LEU A 185 -6.39 10.74 -13.50
N GLN A 186 -6.39 9.64 -14.24
CA GLN A 186 -6.17 9.66 -15.69
C GLN A 186 -7.29 10.40 -16.43
N THR A 187 -8.53 10.23 -15.98
CA THR A 187 -9.69 10.96 -16.55
C THR A 187 -9.53 12.47 -16.37
N VAL A 188 -9.02 12.88 -15.22
CA VAL A 188 -8.80 14.30 -14.92
C VAL A 188 -7.68 14.89 -15.78
N ILE A 189 -6.60 14.14 -15.99
CA ILE A 189 -5.51 14.54 -16.91
C ILE A 189 -6.06 14.67 -18.34
N TRP A 190 -6.93 13.74 -18.75
CA TRP A 190 -7.54 13.77 -20.07
C TRP A 190 -8.45 14.99 -20.29
N LEU A 191 -9.05 15.53 -19.22
CA LEU A 191 -9.83 16.77 -19.24
C LEU A 191 -8.97 18.04 -19.42
N GLY A 192 -7.65 17.91 -19.56
CA GLY A 192 -6.73 19.01 -19.84
C GLY A 192 -6.31 19.83 -18.63
N ILE A 193 -6.42 19.27 -17.44
CA ILE A 193 -5.92 19.92 -16.22
C ILE A 193 -4.39 19.80 -16.18
N ASP A 194 -3.72 20.92 -15.87
CA ASP A 194 -2.27 21.01 -15.78
C ASP A 194 -1.66 19.97 -14.84
N THR A 195 -0.58 19.35 -15.28
CA THR A 195 0.14 18.31 -14.50
C THR A 195 0.68 18.82 -13.16
N ASP A 196 0.91 20.13 -13.04
CA ASP A 196 1.35 20.74 -11.78
C ASP A 196 0.27 20.70 -10.70
N LEU A 197 -1.00 20.67 -11.10
CA LEU A 197 -2.15 20.56 -10.19
C LEU A 197 -2.46 19.12 -9.77
N LEU A 198 -1.80 18.11 -10.35
CA LEU A 198 -2.07 16.70 -10.05
C LEU A 198 -1.94 16.35 -8.57
N LYS A 199 -0.97 16.93 -7.86
CA LYS A 199 -0.79 16.69 -6.42
C LYS A 199 -1.96 17.25 -5.60
N MET A 200 -2.40 18.44 -5.94
CA MET A 200 -3.56 19.07 -5.29
C MET A 200 -4.84 18.30 -5.59
N LEU A 201 -5.01 17.89 -6.83
CA LEU A 201 -6.16 17.12 -7.27
C LEU A 201 -6.20 15.73 -6.64
N SER A 202 -5.06 15.03 -6.58
CA SER A 202 -4.97 13.73 -5.91
C SER A 202 -5.37 13.84 -4.44
N ALA A 203 -4.93 14.90 -3.74
CA ALA A 203 -5.33 15.16 -2.36
C ALA A 203 -6.84 15.41 -2.24
N LEU A 204 -7.43 16.15 -3.17
CA LEU A 204 -8.87 16.44 -3.20
C LEU A 204 -9.67 15.16 -3.47
N VAL A 205 -9.27 14.36 -4.44
CA VAL A 205 -9.89 13.05 -4.75
C VAL A 205 -9.86 12.15 -3.51
N VAL A 206 -8.72 12.05 -2.84
CA VAL A 206 -8.58 11.26 -1.61
C VAL A 206 -9.48 11.80 -0.50
N ALA A 207 -9.54 13.12 -0.31
CA ALA A 207 -10.39 13.74 0.70
C ALA A 207 -11.88 13.44 0.45
N VAL A 208 -12.34 13.50 -0.80
CA VAL A 208 -13.71 13.15 -1.16
C VAL A 208 -14.00 11.68 -0.86
N PHE A 209 -13.13 10.76 -1.27
CA PHE A 209 -13.32 9.33 -0.99
C PHE A 209 -13.29 9.00 0.50
N LEU A 210 -12.46 9.67 1.29
CA LEU A 210 -12.44 9.54 2.75
C LEU A 210 -13.70 10.11 3.41
N ALA A 211 -14.28 11.16 2.85
CA ALA A 211 -15.51 11.77 3.37
C ALA A 211 -16.75 10.90 3.12
N VAL A 212 -16.79 10.12 2.03
CA VAL A 212 -17.93 9.28 1.65
C VAL A 212 -18.36 8.30 2.76
N PRO A 213 -17.49 7.45 3.35
CA PRO A 213 -17.89 6.56 4.43
C PRO A 213 -18.36 7.30 5.69
N TYR A 214 -17.76 8.45 6.01
CA TYR A 214 -18.17 9.28 7.12
C TYR A 214 -19.58 9.87 6.89
N TRP A 215 -19.84 10.42 5.72
CA TRP A 215 -21.15 10.95 5.36
C TRP A 215 -22.22 9.87 5.31
N LYS A 216 -21.88 8.69 4.80
CA LYS A 216 -22.76 7.54 4.80
C LYS A 216 -23.13 7.08 6.21
N ALA A 217 -22.18 7.05 7.13
CA ALA A 217 -22.42 6.72 8.53
C ALA A 217 -23.27 7.80 9.22
N LYS A 218 -23.06 9.08 8.93
CA LYS A 218 -23.77 10.19 9.59
C LYS A 218 -25.18 10.42 9.07
N TYR A 219 -25.37 10.32 7.75
CA TYR A 219 -26.64 10.70 7.11
C TYR A 219 -27.53 9.49 6.76
N PHE A 220 -26.96 8.30 6.60
CA PHE A 220 -27.69 7.09 6.21
C PHE A 220 -27.73 6.01 7.30
N ALA A 221 -27.08 6.19 8.45
CA ALA A 221 -27.29 5.31 9.60
C ALA A 221 -28.73 5.54 10.12
N LYS A 222 -29.60 4.53 10.00
CA LYS A 222 -30.89 4.50 10.68
C LYS A 222 -30.67 4.74 12.17
N PRO A 223 -31.42 5.63 12.82
CA PRO A 223 -31.34 5.80 14.26
C PRO A 223 -31.64 4.46 14.92
N THR A 224 -30.64 3.91 15.62
CA THR A 224 -30.85 2.74 16.48
C THR A 224 -31.84 3.17 17.55
N LYS A 225 -33.07 2.62 17.53
CA LYS A 225 -34.01 2.79 18.60
C LYS A 225 -33.31 2.33 19.88
N ARG A 226 -32.97 3.26 20.76
CA ARG A 226 -32.64 2.97 22.16
C ARG A 226 -33.87 2.30 22.71
N GLY A 227 -33.80 0.97 22.91
CA GLY A 227 -34.75 0.24 23.67
C GLY A 227 -34.80 0.84 25.07
N GLY A 228 -35.92 1.47 25.41
CA GLY A 228 -36.19 1.86 26.77
C GLY A 228 -36.28 0.59 27.62
N ASN A 229 -35.44 0.49 28.62
CA ASN A 229 -35.66 -0.33 29.75
C ASN A 229 -36.46 0.50 30.76
N ASN A 230 -37.72 0.13 30.93
CA ASN A 230 -38.42 0.26 32.20
C ASN A 230 -37.99 -0.87 33.12
#